data_c1077b27e84bae1962c585fc0c57a0d6
#
_entry.id   c1077b27e84bae1962c585fc0c57a0d6
#
_cell.length_a   1.000
_cell.length_b   1.000
_cell.length_c   1.000
_cell.angle_alpha   90.00
_cell.angle_beta   90.00
_cell.angle_gamma   90.00
#
_symmetry.space_group_name_H-M   'P 1'
#
loop_
_entity.id
_entity.type
_entity.pdbx_description
1 polymer ?
#
loop_
_entity_poly.entity_id
_entity_poly.type
_entity_poly.pdbx_seq_one_letter_code
_entity_poly.pdbx_strand_id
1 'polypeptide(L)'
;MQINTVYTRSVIQTMAGKAIRDLRSGGEREFRNVVELCRGHSAPPGYQKFWSMLENILRRPDQQYGVLLSRAANDVDINCLKALIANFGLHAYANGSQLLRDNWESGTLSAYWLEPLDGTMEPDILHQTISSLQGQGTSSFLFRAEQEKDLQAVLNIAGKHRQCVFFLICKTVSCCRESLEEMTILGNVIPLIEVGNLPALAGPLKHAGILFGFHRSYCETESLEAEEELLRQCIKAGCFLGIYEGNSKTPCEDQGLFYYAKLQEMRRKGTQEIFLLDLWRDREVVQKLLLHRQNLLDSSAVHCQGIRAGFMQTGQA
;
A
#
# COMPACT_ATOMS: atom_id res chain seq x y z
N MET A 1 20.40 -19.91 -2.39
CA MET A 1 21.42 -18.95 -1.92
C MET A 1 20.64 -17.87 -1.15
N GLN A 2 20.57 -17.98 0.19
CA GLN A 2 19.94 -16.96 1.04
C GLN A 2 20.82 -15.71 0.99
N ILE A 3 20.39 -14.73 0.22
CA ILE A 3 20.98 -13.38 0.30
C ILE A 3 20.72 -12.91 1.73
N ASN A 4 21.76 -12.41 2.39
CA ASN A 4 21.64 -11.89 3.74
C ASN A 4 20.64 -10.72 3.74
N THR A 5 19.38 -11.03 4.01
CA THR A 5 18.22 -10.12 3.88
C THR A 5 18.37 -8.89 4.78
N VAL A 6 19.07 -9.02 5.91
CA VAL A 6 19.32 -7.91 6.85
C VAL A 6 20.26 -6.88 6.22
N TYR A 7 21.36 -7.34 5.61
CA TYR A 7 22.31 -6.45 4.94
C TYR A 7 21.65 -5.71 3.77
N THR A 8 20.91 -6.46 2.95
CA THR A 8 20.17 -5.88 1.82
C THR A 8 19.17 -4.82 2.27
N ARG A 9 18.41 -5.08 3.36
CA ARG A 9 17.45 -4.12 3.93
C ARG A 9 18.14 -2.83 4.38
N SER A 10 19.26 -2.92 5.10
CA SER A 10 20.01 -1.76 5.59
C SER A 10 20.52 -0.89 4.43
N VAL A 11 21.06 -1.52 3.38
CA VAL A 11 21.51 -0.81 2.16
C VAL A 11 20.35 -0.08 1.52
N ILE A 12 19.20 -0.75 1.33
CA ILE A 12 18.02 -0.17 0.73
C ILE A 12 17.51 1.03 1.53
N GLN A 13 17.41 0.89 2.85
CA GLN A 13 16.97 1.99 3.71
C GLN A 13 17.94 3.18 3.67
N THR A 14 19.23 2.94 3.56
CA THR A 14 20.24 3.99 3.39
C THR A 14 20.07 4.73 2.07
N MET A 15 19.90 3.98 0.98
CA MET A 15 19.70 4.53 -0.37
C MET A 15 18.36 5.29 -0.46
N ALA A 16 17.28 4.71 0.07
CA ALA A 16 15.98 5.38 0.18
C ALA A 16 16.09 6.69 0.98
N GLY A 17 16.80 6.65 2.10
CA GLY A 17 17.02 7.85 2.92
C GLY A 17 17.78 8.97 2.19
N LYS A 18 18.74 8.63 1.34
CA LYS A 18 19.40 9.60 0.46
C LYS A 18 18.43 10.13 -0.58
N ALA A 19 17.74 9.25 -1.29
CA ALA A 19 16.77 9.61 -2.32
C ALA A 19 15.67 10.56 -1.80
N ILE A 20 15.13 10.29 -0.60
CA ILE A 20 14.11 11.14 0.01
C ILE A 20 14.67 12.53 0.34
N ARG A 21 15.90 12.62 0.87
CA ARG A 21 16.53 13.92 1.15
C ARG A 21 16.78 14.70 -0.13
N ASP A 22 17.22 14.04 -1.18
CA ASP A 22 17.45 14.67 -2.48
C ASP A 22 16.14 15.21 -3.08
N LEU A 23 15.03 14.45 -2.99
CA LEU A 23 13.70 14.94 -3.37
C LEU A 23 13.26 16.17 -2.57
N ARG A 24 13.46 16.18 -1.26
CA ARG A 24 13.14 17.33 -0.38
C ARG A 24 13.90 18.61 -0.74
N SER A 25 15.12 18.45 -1.23
CA SER A 25 15.95 19.59 -1.65
C SER A 25 15.69 20.06 -3.08
N GLY A 26 14.71 19.48 -3.79
CA GLY A 26 14.45 19.78 -5.20
C GLY A 26 15.45 19.10 -6.15
N GLY A 27 16.24 18.18 -5.63
CA GLY A 27 17.28 17.45 -6.38
C GLY A 27 16.72 16.26 -7.17
N GLU A 28 15.79 16.48 -8.11
CA GLU A 28 15.28 15.39 -8.96
C GLU A 28 16.38 14.65 -9.72
N ARG A 29 17.44 15.34 -10.10
CA ARG A 29 18.58 14.76 -10.79
C ARG A 29 19.37 13.82 -9.88
N GLU A 30 19.63 14.24 -8.65
CA GLU A 30 20.32 13.48 -7.63
C GLU A 30 19.51 12.25 -7.23
N PHE A 31 18.20 12.38 -7.11
CA PHE A 31 17.31 11.25 -6.88
C PHE A 31 17.38 10.21 -8.02
N ARG A 32 17.36 10.64 -9.29
CA ARG A 32 17.54 9.73 -10.44
C ARG A 32 18.87 8.98 -10.35
N ASN A 33 19.94 9.66 -9.99
CA ASN A 33 21.26 9.03 -9.83
C ASN A 33 21.22 7.93 -8.74
N VAL A 34 20.48 8.13 -7.64
CA VAL A 34 20.31 7.10 -6.60
C VAL A 34 19.50 5.91 -7.14
N VAL A 35 18.44 6.16 -7.90
CA VAL A 35 17.63 5.09 -8.53
C VAL A 35 18.49 4.28 -9.51
N GLU A 36 19.31 4.93 -10.33
CA GLU A 36 20.23 4.27 -11.26
C GLU A 36 21.30 3.45 -10.54
N LEU A 37 21.87 3.97 -9.45
CA LEU A 37 22.80 3.22 -8.58
C LEU A 37 22.14 1.98 -7.98
N CYS A 38 20.90 2.11 -7.51
CA CYS A 38 20.12 0.98 -6.99
C CYS A 38 19.86 -0.10 -8.05
N ARG A 39 19.64 0.30 -9.29
CA ARG A 39 19.45 -0.60 -10.42
C ARG A 39 20.72 -1.32 -10.84
N GLY A 40 21.87 -0.67 -10.72
CA GLY A 40 23.19 -1.21 -11.11
C GLY A 40 23.80 -2.20 -10.12
N HIS A 41 23.37 -2.20 -8.87
CA HIS A 41 23.87 -3.16 -7.87
C HIS A 41 23.10 -4.48 -7.97
N SER A 42 23.78 -5.61 -7.78
CA SER A 42 23.32 -7.01 -7.93
C SER A 42 22.10 -7.37 -7.06
N ALA A 43 21.03 -6.59 -7.18
CA ALA A 43 19.76 -6.82 -6.54
C ALA A 43 18.98 -7.93 -7.28
N PRO A 44 18.15 -8.70 -6.56
CA PRO A 44 17.26 -9.69 -7.20
C PRO A 44 16.48 -9.07 -8.39
N PRO A 45 16.17 -9.85 -9.45
CA PRO A 45 15.52 -9.32 -10.65
C PRO A 45 14.23 -8.52 -10.40
N GLY A 46 13.45 -8.93 -9.38
CA GLY A 46 12.24 -8.20 -8.95
C GLY A 46 12.54 -6.81 -8.39
N TYR A 47 13.69 -6.64 -7.78
CA TYR A 47 14.09 -5.37 -7.20
C TYR A 47 14.51 -4.34 -8.25
N GLN A 48 15.14 -4.79 -9.32
CA GLN A 48 15.46 -3.93 -10.46
C GLN A 48 14.20 -3.36 -11.12
N LYS A 49 13.13 -4.18 -11.21
CA LYS A 49 11.82 -3.74 -11.72
C LYS A 49 11.19 -2.66 -10.82
N PHE A 50 11.27 -2.81 -9.52
CA PHE A 50 10.77 -1.79 -8.58
C PHE A 50 11.46 -0.43 -8.78
N TRP A 51 12.78 -0.42 -8.91
CA TRP A 51 13.54 0.81 -9.17
C TRP A 51 13.26 1.40 -10.55
N SER A 52 13.10 0.58 -11.57
CA SER A 52 12.70 1.04 -12.91
C SER A 52 11.32 1.70 -12.90
N MET A 53 10.42 1.23 -12.04
CA MET A 53 9.13 1.86 -11.82
C MET A 53 9.26 3.24 -11.19
N LEU A 54 9.98 3.36 -10.10
CA LEU A 54 10.21 4.66 -9.46
C LEU A 54 10.85 5.64 -10.43
N GLU A 55 11.81 5.20 -11.24
CA GLU A 55 12.41 6.02 -12.30
C GLU A 55 11.37 6.51 -13.30
N ASN A 56 10.49 5.64 -13.77
CA ASN A 56 9.44 6.02 -14.72
C ASN A 56 8.45 7.04 -14.14
N ILE A 57 8.09 6.90 -12.85
CA ILE A 57 7.26 7.89 -12.15
C ILE A 57 7.97 9.24 -12.09
N LEU A 58 9.25 9.24 -11.80
CA LEU A 58 10.05 10.46 -11.66
C LEU A 58 10.40 11.15 -12.98
N ARG A 59 10.35 10.42 -14.10
CA ARG A 59 10.49 11.05 -15.44
C ARG A 59 9.32 11.95 -15.80
N ARG A 60 8.22 11.85 -15.06
CA ARG A 60 6.98 12.62 -15.24
C ARG A 60 6.48 13.15 -13.90
N PRO A 61 7.24 14.08 -13.29
CA PRO A 61 6.95 14.56 -11.93
C PRO A 61 5.63 15.35 -11.83
N ASP A 62 5.14 15.87 -12.95
CA ASP A 62 3.86 16.57 -13.13
C ASP A 62 2.66 15.61 -13.14
N GLN A 63 2.90 14.32 -13.30
CA GLN A 63 1.84 13.33 -13.25
C GLN A 63 1.50 12.96 -11.80
N GLN A 64 0.29 12.46 -11.60
CA GLN A 64 -0.32 12.10 -10.31
C GLN A 64 0.65 11.43 -9.32
N TYR A 65 1.41 10.44 -9.76
CA TYR A 65 2.31 9.71 -8.86
C TYR A 65 3.61 10.46 -8.56
N GLY A 66 4.08 11.30 -9.47
CA GLY A 66 5.20 12.19 -9.20
C GLY A 66 4.85 13.18 -8.10
N VAL A 67 3.69 13.82 -8.20
CA VAL A 67 3.15 14.72 -7.18
C VAL A 67 2.93 14.01 -5.85
N LEU A 68 2.32 12.81 -5.87
CA LEU A 68 2.10 12.00 -4.68
C LEU A 68 3.42 11.63 -3.98
N LEU A 69 4.43 11.22 -4.74
CA LEU A 69 5.75 10.88 -4.23
C LEU A 69 6.47 12.08 -3.63
N SER A 70 6.41 13.24 -4.30
CA SER A 70 6.96 14.50 -3.82
C SER A 70 6.28 14.94 -2.50
N ARG A 71 4.96 14.84 -2.44
CA ARG A 71 4.19 15.13 -1.22
C ARG A 71 4.58 14.17 -0.09
N ALA A 72 4.65 12.86 -0.36
CA ALA A 72 5.07 11.90 0.64
C ALA A 72 6.50 12.17 1.14
N ALA A 73 7.42 12.49 0.25
CA ALA A 73 8.79 12.87 0.63
C ALA A 73 8.82 14.06 1.59
N ASN A 74 7.95 15.06 1.42
CA ASN A 74 7.93 16.27 2.23
C ASN A 74 7.17 16.11 3.55
N ASP A 75 6.01 15.45 3.54
CA ASP A 75 5.06 15.42 4.63
C ASP A 75 5.25 14.23 5.59
N VAL A 76 5.86 13.13 5.13
CA VAL A 76 6.00 11.91 5.93
C VAL A 76 7.40 11.81 6.56
N ASP A 77 7.47 11.27 7.79
CA ASP A 77 8.75 11.02 8.45
C ASP A 77 9.65 10.12 7.59
N ILE A 78 10.93 10.47 7.55
CA ILE A 78 11.90 9.77 6.68
C ILE A 78 12.10 8.30 7.08
N ASN A 79 11.96 7.96 8.37
CA ASN A 79 12.12 6.57 8.81
C ASN A 79 10.89 5.74 8.46
N CYS A 80 9.68 6.33 8.54
CA CYS A 80 8.45 5.72 8.03
C CYS A 80 8.59 5.41 6.53
N LEU A 81 9.01 6.38 5.72
CA LEU A 81 9.19 6.16 4.27
C LEU A 81 10.26 5.11 3.97
N LYS A 82 11.40 5.13 4.67
CA LYS A 82 12.44 4.12 4.51
C LYS A 82 11.95 2.72 4.85
N ALA A 83 11.16 2.58 5.91
CA ALA A 83 10.57 1.30 6.29
C ALA A 83 9.58 0.81 5.24
N LEU A 84 8.68 1.67 4.76
CA LEU A 84 7.69 1.34 3.73
C LEU A 84 8.34 0.98 2.39
N ILE A 85 9.35 1.74 1.93
CA ILE A 85 10.08 1.43 0.70
C ILE A 85 10.76 0.06 0.79
N ALA A 86 11.38 -0.26 1.93
CA ALA A 86 11.99 -1.56 2.14
C ALA A 86 10.94 -2.68 2.19
N ASN A 87 9.83 -2.47 2.89
CA ASN A 87 8.79 -3.48 3.05
C ASN A 87 8.02 -3.74 1.75
N PHE A 88 7.59 -2.69 1.05
CA PHE A 88 6.91 -2.86 -0.23
C PHE A 88 7.87 -3.29 -1.35
N GLY A 89 9.03 -2.66 -1.47
CA GLY A 89 9.95 -2.92 -2.57
C GLY A 89 10.67 -4.26 -2.44
N LEU A 90 11.28 -4.53 -1.27
CA LEU A 90 12.05 -5.74 -1.07
C LEU A 90 11.18 -6.91 -0.61
N HIS A 91 10.42 -6.72 0.48
CA HIS A 91 9.75 -7.86 1.10
C HIS A 91 8.48 -8.25 0.35
N ALA A 92 7.59 -7.30 -0.01
CA ALA A 92 6.37 -7.63 -0.72
C ALA A 92 6.61 -7.87 -2.22
N TYR A 93 7.21 -6.88 -2.92
CA TYR A 93 7.30 -6.95 -4.38
C TYR A 93 8.41 -7.91 -4.86
N ALA A 94 9.64 -7.80 -4.37
CA ALA A 94 10.73 -8.62 -4.88
C ALA A 94 10.69 -10.05 -4.33
N ASN A 95 10.68 -10.22 -3.01
CA ASN A 95 10.74 -11.55 -2.39
C ASN A 95 9.38 -12.21 -2.29
N GLY A 96 8.37 -11.47 -1.80
CA GLY A 96 7.02 -11.98 -1.57
C GLY A 96 6.36 -12.47 -2.86
N SER A 97 6.46 -11.69 -3.94
CA SER A 97 5.89 -12.11 -5.23
C SER A 97 6.54 -13.37 -5.81
N GLN A 98 7.82 -13.61 -5.52
CA GLN A 98 8.48 -14.84 -5.93
C GLN A 98 7.96 -16.03 -5.12
N LEU A 99 7.86 -15.90 -3.79
CA LEU A 99 7.32 -16.94 -2.92
C LEU A 99 5.85 -17.27 -3.25
N LEU A 100 5.03 -16.24 -3.52
CA LEU A 100 3.64 -16.45 -3.95
C LEU A 100 3.58 -17.27 -5.24
N ARG A 101 4.44 -17.01 -6.22
CA ARG A 101 4.51 -17.79 -7.47
C ARG A 101 4.96 -19.21 -7.24
N ASP A 102 6.05 -19.40 -6.47
CA ASP A 102 6.59 -20.73 -6.20
C ASP A 102 5.56 -21.62 -5.49
N ASN A 103 4.81 -21.05 -4.53
CA ASN A 103 3.72 -21.74 -3.85
C ASN A 103 2.51 -21.99 -4.76
N TRP A 104 2.22 -21.09 -5.68
CA TRP A 104 1.14 -21.28 -6.66
C TRP A 104 1.50 -22.37 -7.67
N GLU A 105 2.72 -22.37 -8.21
CA GLU A 105 3.22 -23.38 -9.15
C GLU A 105 3.28 -24.78 -8.50
N SER A 106 3.54 -24.86 -7.20
CA SER A 106 3.50 -26.11 -6.43
C SER A 106 2.10 -26.57 -5.99
N GLY A 107 1.07 -25.75 -6.22
CA GLY A 107 -0.31 -26.03 -5.79
C GLY A 107 -0.54 -25.88 -4.27
N THR A 108 0.37 -25.24 -3.56
CA THR A 108 0.29 -25.04 -2.09
C THR A 108 -0.15 -23.64 -1.67
N LEU A 109 -0.38 -22.74 -2.64
CA LEU A 109 -0.75 -21.35 -2.35
C LEU A 109 -2.15 -21.26 -1.75
N SER A 110 -2.23 -20.72 -0.53
CA SER A 110 -3.49 -20.36 0.13
C SER A 110 -3.54 -18.89 0.55
N ALA A 111 -2.52 -18.10 0.20
CA ALA A 111 -2.32 -16.74 0.65
C ALA A 111 -2.39 -15.72 -0.50
N TYR A 112 -2.79 -14.50 -0.17
CA TYR A 112 -2.75 -13.36 -1.07
C TYR A 112 -1.62 -12.41 -0.70
N TRP A 113 -1.31 -11.47 -1.59
CA TRP A 113 -0.34 -10.41 -1.34
C TRP A 113 -0.75 -9.48 -0.18
N LEU A 114 -2.06 -9.35 0.06
CA LEU A 114 -2.69 -8.61 1.16
C LEU A 114 -3.71 -9.52 1.86
N GLU A 115 -3.53 -9.74 3.16
CA GLU A 115 -4.44 -10.57 3.95
C GLU A 115 -5.15 -9.78 5.03
N PRO A 116 -6.50 -9.74 5.00
CA PRO A 116 -7.29 -9.26 6.13
C PRO A 116 -7.18 -10.27 7.28
N LEU A 117 -6.86 -9.76 8.47
CA LEU A 117 -6.76 -10.57 9.68
C LEU A 117 -7.64 -9.98 10.79
N ASP A 118 -8.15 -10.87 11.63
CA ASP A 118 -8.90 -10.49 12.82
C ASP A 118 -7.94 -10.13 13.96
N GLY A 119 -7.93 -8.86 14.36
CA GLY A 119 -7.10 -8.36 15.47
C GLY A 119 -7.50 -8.88 16.85
N THR A 120 -8.66 -9.55 16.97
CA THR A 120 -9.13 -10.16 18.23
C THR A 120 -8.57 -11.55 18.48
N MET A 121 -7.81 -12.11 17.51
CA MET A 121 -7.13 -13.39 17.68
C MET A 121 -6.12 -13.33 18.85
N GLU A 122 -5.95 -14.47 19.52
CA GLU A 122 -4.89 -14.64 20.51
C GLU A 122 -3.52 -14.22 19.94
N PRO A 123 -2.70 -13.42 20.68
CA PRO A 123 -1.45 -12.86 20.15
C PRO A 123 -0.47 -13.89 19.60
N ASP A 124 -0.38 -15.07 20.21
CA ASP A 124 0.52 -16.13 19.77
C ASP A 124 0.00 -16.81 18.49
N ILE A 125 -1.31 -17.00 18.39
CA ILE A 125 -1.95 -17.53 17.18
C ILE A 125 -1.79 -16.53 16.03
N LEU A 126 -2.01 -15.26 16.29
CA LEU A 126 -1.82 -14.19 15.31
C LEU A 126 -0.38 -14.13 14.82
N HIS A 127 0.60 -14.20 15.74
CA HIS A 127 2.01 -14.25 15.39
C HIS A 127 2.36 -15.45 14.49
N GLN A 128 1.88 -16.64 14.84
CA GLN A 128 2.09 -17.87 14.06
C GLN A 128 1.43 -17.76 12.67
N THR A 129 0.20 -17.22 12.60
CA THR A 129 -0.53 -17.01 11.35
C THR A 129 0.23 -16.09 10.42
N ILE A 130 0.68 -14.93 10.91
CA ILE A 130 1.48 -13.98 10.12
C ILE A 130 2.78 -14.63 9.67
N SER A 131 3.49 -15.34 10.54
CA SER A 131 4.73 -16.03 10.20
C SER A 131 4.52 -17.09 9.10
N SER A 132 3.43 -17.85 9.16
CA SER A 132 3.06 -18.82 8.14
C SER A 132 2.75 -18.16 6.80
N LEU A 133 1.96 -17.09 6.80
CA LEU A 133 1.61 -16.32 5.60
C LEU A 133 2.84 -15.64 4.98
N GLN A 134 3.78 -15.14 5.81
CA GLN A 134 5.07 -14.62 5.33
C GLN A 134 5.90 -15.70 4.62
N GLY A 135 5.90 -16.92 5.14
CA GLY A 135 6.53 -18.08 4.49
C GLY A 135 5.94 -18.37 3.10
N GLN A 136 4.68 -18.01 2.86
CA GLN A 136 4.01 -18.13 1.56
C GLN A 136 4.20 -16.90 0.65
N GLY A 137 4.76 -15.80 1.15
CA GLY A 137 5.05 -14.59 0.38
C GLY A 137 4.17 -13.37 0.71
N THR A 138 3.20 -13.49 1.63
CA THR A 138 2.40 -12.37 2.11
C THR A 138 3.24 -11.45 2.98
N SER A 139 3.25 -10.16 2.67
CA SER A 139 3.96 -9.14 3.45
C SER A 139 3.10 -7.94 3.78
N SER A 140 1.82 -7.98 3.44
CA SER A 140 0.86 -6.91 3.71
C SER A 140 -0.36 -7.49 4.43
N PHE A 141 -0.76 -6.85 5.52
CA PHE A 141 -1.87 -7.29 6.35
C PHE A 141 -2.84 -6.14 6.60
N LEU A 142 -4.12 -6.42 6.66
CA LEU A 142 -5.17 -5.46 6.95
C LEU A 142 -5.87 -5.84 8.26
N PHE A 143 -5.93 -4.88 9.17
CA PHE A 143 -6.61 -5.00 10.46
C PHE A 143 -7.71 -3.96 10.61
N ARG A 144 -8.65 -4.25 11.49
CA ARG A 144 -9.68 -3.31 11.94
C ARG A 144 -9.49 -3.05 13.43
N ALA A 145 -9.40 -1.79 13.82
CA ALA A 145 -9.39 -1.38 15.22
C ALA A 145 -10.68 -0.63 15.53
N GLU A 146 -11.51 -1.22 16.36
CA GLU A 146 -12.74 -0.60 16.86
C GLU A 146 -12.51 0.06 18.24
N GLN A 147 -11.52 -0.41 18.98
CA GLN A 147 -11.15 0.06 20.32
C GLN A 147 -9.63 0.25 20.42
N GLU A 148 -9.21 0.98 21.43
CA GLU A 148 -7.79 1.26 21.67
C GLU A 148 -6.96 -0.01 21.93
N LYS A 149 -7.54 -1.00 22.59
CA LYS A 149 -6.88 -2.31 22.80
C LYS A 149 -6.56 -3.01 21.48
N ASP A 150 -7.42 -2.86 20.45
CA ASP A 150 -7.20 -3.46 19.13
C ASP A 150 -6.03 -2.75 18.44
N LEU A 151 -5.96 -1.42 18.55
CA LEU A 151 -4.82 -0.64 18.07
C LEU A 151 -3.52 -1.13 18.71
N GLN A 152 -3.48 -1.25 20.05
CA GLN A 152 -2.28 -1.68 20.75
C GLN A 152 -1.88 -3.12 20.39
N ALA A 153 -2.84 -4.02 20.17
CA ALA A 153 -2.55 -5.37 19.69
C ALA A 153 -1.88 -5.37 18.31
N VAL A 154 -2.36 -4.53 17.39
CA VAL A 154 -1.76 -4.38 16.06
C VAL A 154 -0.38 -3.75 16.14
N LEU A 155 -0.14 -2.75 16.97
CA LEU A 155 1.18 -2.14 17.17
C LEU A 155 2.18 -3.16 17.72
N ASN A 156 1.79 -3.94 18.71
CA ASN A 156 2.64 -5.01 19.27
C ASN A 156 3.02 -6.06 18.22
N ILE A 157 2.07 -6.47 17.37
CA ILE A 157 2.37 -7.45 16.30
C ILE A 157 3.22 -6.83 15.19
N ALA A 158 2.98 -5.58 14.84
CA ALA A 158 3.78 -4.84 13.86
C ALA A 158 5.25 -4.68 14.33
N GLY A 159 5.46 -4.53 15.64
CA GLY A 159 6.77 -4.52 16.26
C GLY A 159 7.55 -5.84 16.12
N LYS A 160 6.83 -6.97 16.17
CA LYS A 160 7.40 -8.31 15.95
C LYS A 160 7.69 -8.61 14.48
N HIS A 161 6.92 -8.01 13.56
CA HIS A 161 6.97 -8.27 12.11
C HIS A 161 7.38 -7.01 11.31
N ARG A 162 8.52 -6.43 11.66
CA ARG A 162 9.04 -5.18 11.08
C ARG A 162 9.21 -5.17 9.55
N GLN A 163 9.21 -6.31 8.91
CA GLN A 163 9.34 -6.47 7.46
C GLN A 163 8.00 -6.49 6.73
N CYS A 164 6.90 -6.50 7.47
CA CYS A 164 5.55 -6.44 6.92
C CYS A 164 5.01 -5.01 6.91
N VAL A 165 3.95 -4.79 6.15
CA VAL A 165 3.14 -3.57 6.16
C VAL A 165 1.78 -3.89 6.77
N PHE A 166 1.35 -3.07 7.69
CA PHE A 166 0.08 -3.21 8.40
C PHE A 166 -0.84 -2.06 8.05
N PHE A 167 -1.87 -2.32 7.26
CA PHE A 167 -2.97 -1.39 7.06
C PHE A 167 -3.94 -1.53 8.23
N LEU A 168 -4.28 -0.43 8.87
CA LEU A 168 -5.11 -0.40 10.06
C LEU A 168 -6.33 0.50 9.87
N ILE A 169 -7.50 -0.08 9.68
CA ILE A 169 -8.76 0.67 9.61
C ILE A 169 -9.14 1.12 11.02
N CYS A 170 -9.15 2.44 11.22
CA CYS A 170 -9.48 3.09 12.49
C CYS A 170 -10.90 3.63 12.44
N LYS A 171 -11.85 2.98 13.13
CA LYS A 171 -13.26 3.43 13.19
C LYS A 171 -13.50 4.53 14.23
N THR A 172 -13.12 4.27 15.46
CA THR A 172 -13.44 5.14 16.61
C THR A 172 -12.25 5.46 17.50
N VAL A 173 -11.06 5.02 17.11
CA VAL A 173 -9.86 5.10 17.95
C VAL A 173 -9.33 6.53 17.93
N SER A 174 -9.34 7.17 19.11
CA SER A 174 -8.50 8.35 19.33
C SER A 174 -7.05 7.88 19.38
N CYS A 175 -6.25 8.22 18.38
CA CYS A 175 -4.82 7.98 18.46
C CYS A 175 -4.24 8.85 19.58
N CYS A 176 -3.98 8.24 20.73
CA CYS A 176 -3.27 8.93 21.80
C CYS A 176 -1.83 9.23 21.35
N ARG A 177 -1.17 10.12 22.06
CA ARG A 177 0.20 10.55 21.73
C ARG A 177 1.17 9.37 21.68
N GLU A 178 1.04 8.47 22.63
CA GLU A 178 1.87 7.28 22.75
C GLU A 178 1.73 6.36 21.53
N SER A 179 0.51 6.14 21.06
CA SER A 179 0.25 5.33 19.86
C SER A 179 0.81 5.99 18.60
N LEU A 180 0.76 7.31 18.48
CA LEU A 180 1.36 8.05 17.36
C LEU A 180 2.89 7.95 17.37
N GLU A 181 3.52 8.12 18.53
CA GLU A 181 4.96 7.96 18.71
C GLU A 181 5.40 6.53 18.35
N GLU A 182 4.66 5.52 18.81
CA GLU A 182 4.93 4.11 18.47
C GLU A 182 4.78 3.83 16.98
N MET A 183 3.71 4.29 16.32
CA MET A 183 3.55 4.16 14.86
C MET A 183 4.71 4.79 14.09
N THR A 184 5.20 5.96 14.54
CA THR A 184 6.35 6.64 13.92
C THR A 184 7.63 5.83 14.08
N ILE A 185 7.88 5.25 15.27
CA ILE A 185 9.03 4.39 15.54
C ILE A 185 8.96 3.09 14.73
N LEU A 186 7.78 2.51 14.62
CA LEU A 186 7.54 1.29 13.84
C LEU A 186 7.74 1.54 12.35
N GLY A 187 7.13 2.60 11.81
CA GLY A 187 7.22 3.01 10.41
C GLY A 187 6.58 2.04 9.40
N ASN A 188 5.94 0.97 9.87
CA ASN A 188 5.35 -0.07 9.02
C ASN A 188 3.83 -0.21 9.21
N VAL A 189 3.21 0.69 9.95
CA VAL A 189 1.75 0.78 10.14
C VAL A 189 1.22 1.96 9.34
N ILE A 190 0.17 1.72 8.55
CA ILE A 190 -0.52 2.72 7.74
C ILE A 190 -1.96 2.83 8.24
N PRO A 191 -2.29 3.85 9.04
CA PRO A 191 -3.66 4.10 9.45
C PRO A 191 -4.57 4.44 8.26
N LEU A 192 -5.76 3.85 8.26
CA LEU A 192 -6.84 4.10 7.32
C LEU A 192 -8.02 4.66 8.10
N ILE A 193 -8.24 5.95 8.01
CA ILE A 193 -9.27 6.63 8.78
C ILE A 193 -10.62 6.43 8.10
N GLU A 194 -11.65 6.02 8.82
CA GLU A 194 -13.00 6.12 8.29
C GLU A 194 -13.36 7.58 8.00
N VAL A 195 -13.95 7.84 6.85
CA VAL A 195 -14.20 9.19 6.34
C VAL A 195 -14.87 10.11 7.36
N GLY A 196 -15.84 9.58 8.14
CA GLY A 196 -16.52 10.35 9.19
C GLY A 196 -15.60 10.85 10.32
N ASN A 197 -14.46 10.20 10.54
CA ASN A 197 -13.49 10.52 11.58
C ASN A 197 -12.28 11.33 11.08
N LEU A 198 -12.25 11.62 9.79
CA LEU A 198 -11.14 12.33 9.15
C LEU A 198 -10.82 13.68 9.81
N PRO A 199 -11.81 14.55 10.17
CA PRO A 199 -11.53 15.82 10.81
C PRO A 199 -10.81 15.71 12.15
N ALA A 200 -11.05 14.63 12.89
CA ALA A 200 -10.47 14.42 14.22
C ALA A 200 -9.05 13.81 14.15
N LEU A 201 -8.82 12.88 13.24
CA LEU A 201 -7.61 12.04 13.24
C LEU A 201 -6.53 12.49 12.24
N ALA A 202 -6.90 13.14 11.15
CA ALA A 202 -5.94 13.52 10.10
C ALA A 202 -4.88 14.52 10.60
N GLY A 203 -5.27 15.51 11.38
CA GLY A 203 -4.35 16.51 11.93
C GLY A 203 -3.23 15.90 12.77
N PRO A 204 -3.53 15.12 13.81
CA PRO A 204 -2.53 14.41 14.62
C PRO A 204 -1.59 13.51 13.80
N LEU A 205 -2.11 12.71 12.89
CA LEU A 205 -1.31 11.81 12.03
C LEU A 205 -0.37 12.60 11.11
N LYS A 206 -0.86 13.66 10.49
CA LYS A 206 -0.06 14.56 9.66
C LYS A 206 1.05 15.22 10.46
N HIS A 207 0.75 15.72 11.68
CA HIS A 207 1.73 16.35 12.55
C HIS A 207 2.82 15.38 13.00
N ALA A 208 2.47 14.12 13.22
CA ALA A 208 3.42 13.04 13.54
C ALA A 208 4.22 12.54 12.33
N GLY A 209 3.95 13.05 11.13
CA GLY A 209 4.62 12.61 9.90
C GLY A 209 4.30 11.15 9.51
N ILE A 210 3.16 10.63 9.90
CA ILE A 210 2.73 9.27 9.60
C ILE A 210 2.06 9.27 8.21
N LEU A 211 2.45 8.31 7.34
CA LEU A 211 1.72 8.06 6.11
C LEU A 211 0.38 7.42 6.46
N PHE A 212 -0.72 8.05 6.05
CA PHE A 212 -2.06 7.57 6.32
C PHE A 212 -2.98 7.72 5.12
N GLY A 213 -4.10 7.03 5.17
CA GLY A 213 -5.13 7.09 4.15
C GLY A 213 -6.53 7.16 4.75
N PHE A 214 -7.52 7.00 3.90
CA PHE A 214 -8.89 6.83 4.33
C PHE A 214 -9.44 5.45 3.96
N HIS A 215 -10.42 5.01 4.72
CA HIS A 215 -11.26 3.86 4.43
C HIS A 215 -12.70 4.31 4.20
N ARG A 216 -13.34 3.73 3.20
CA ARG A 216 -14.74 3.97 2.91
C ARG A 216 -15.45 2.70 2.47
N SER A 217 -16.48 2.34 3.20
CA SER A 217 -17.47 1.39 2.70
C SER A 217 -18.36 2.13 1.71
N TYR A 218 -18.45 1.67 0.47
CA TYR A 218 -19.35 2.28 -0.50
C TYR A 218 -20.74 1.66 -0.42
N CYS A 219 -21.73 2.55 -0.49
CA CYS A 219 -23.15 2.25 -0.57
C CYS A 219 -23.72 2.83 -1.87
N GLU A 220 -24.81 2.28 -2.29
CA GLU A 220 -25.35 2.27 -3.66
C GLU A 220 -25.77 3.62 -4.28
N THR A 221 -25.80 4.72 -3.55
CA THR A 221 -26.59 5.90 -3.93
C THR A 221 -25.80 7.19 -4.19
N GLU A 222 -24.47 7.16 -4.13
CA GLU A 222 -23.71 8.41 -4.20
C GLU A 222 -23.31 8.81 -5.63
N SER A 223 -23.43 10.11 -5.93
CA SER A 223 -23.06 10.66 -7.23
C SER A 223 -21.52 10.73 -7.40
N LEU A 224 -21.08 10.84 -8.65
CA LEU A 224 -19.65 10.98 -8.95
C LEU A 224 -19.09 12.29 -8.40
N GLU A 225 -19.88 13.36 -8.44
CA GLU A 225 -19.51 14.69 -7.95
C GLU A 225 -19.29 14.68 -6.44
N ALA A 226 -20.14 13.99 -5.67
CA ALA A 226 -19.99 13.83 -4.23
C ALA A 226 -18.69 13.07 -3.89
N GLU A 227 -18.36 12.08 -4.69
CA GLU A 227 -17.12 11.30 -4.50
C GLU A 227 -15.87 12.12 -4.83
N GLU A 228 -15.88 12.92 -5.91
CA GLU A 228 -14.78 13.81 -6.25
C GLU A 228 -14.55 14.90 -5.18
N GLU A 229 -15.64 15.41 -4.57
CA GLU A 229 -15.55 16.35 -3.45
C GLU A 229 -14.94 15.69 -2.21
N LEU A 230 -15.38 14.48 -1.88
CA LEU A 230 -14.81 13.70 -0.79
C LEU A 230 -13.31 13.49 -0.98
N LEU A 231 -12.88 13.09 -2.18
CA LEU A 231 -11.47 12.90 -2.47
C LEU A 231 -10.67 14.19 -2.31
N ARG A 232 -11.21 15.33 -2.74
CA ARG A 232 -10.58 16.64 -2.52
C ARG A 232 -10.38 16.93 -1.02
N GLN A 233 -11.38 16.61 -0.20
CA GLN A 233 -11.30 16.76 1.26
C GLN A 233 -10.25 15.83 1.86
N CYS A 234 -10.21 14.56 1.45
CA CYS A 234 -9.21 13.60 1.90
C CYS A 234 -7.78 14.02 1.53
N ILE A 235 -7.56 14.49 0.30
CA ILE A 235 -6.26 15.00 -0.15
C ILE A 235 -5.85 16.23 0.66
N LYS A 236 -6.75 17.18 0.86
CA LYS A 236 -6.51 18.38 1.71
C LYS A 236 -6.20 18.02 3.15
N ALA A 237 -6.82 16.98 3.69
CA ALA A 237 -6.54 16.45 5.01
C ALA A 237 -5.16 15.79 5.12
N GLY A 238 -4.53 15.41 3.99
CA GLY A 238 -3.21 14.81 3.93
C GLY A 238 -3.20 13.31 3.62
N CYS A 239 -4.34 12.70 3.25
CA CYS A 239 -4.39 11.28 2.88
C CYS A 239 -3.55 10.99 1.65
N PHE A 240 -2.79 9.89 1.66
CA PHE A 240 -1.98 9.39 0.56
C PHE A 240 -2.63 8.25 -0.21
N LEU A 241 -3.55 7.54 0.43
CA LEU A 241 -4.29 6.43 -0.18
C LEU A 241 -5.73 6.41 0.30
N GLY A 242 -6.60 5.84 -0.53
CA GLY A 242 -7.98 5.53 -0.20
C GLY A 242 -8.27 4.06 -0.47
N ILE A 243 -8.80 3.37 0.53
CA ILE A 243 -9.26 1.99 0.38
C ILE A 243 -10.78 1.98 0.43
N TYR A 244 -11.36 1.53 -0.67
CA TYR A 244 -12.79 1.33 -0.81
C TYR A 244 -13.14 -0.12 -0.54
N GLU A 245 -14.24 -0.33 0.15
CA GLU A 245 -14.73 -1.66 0.47
C GLU A 245 -16.22 -1.76 0.16
N GLY A 246 -16.59 -2.74 -0.66
CA GLY A 246 -17.99 -3.07 -0.91
C GLY A 246 -18.67 -3.64 0.32
N ASN A 247 -19.90 -3.24 0.58
CA ASN A 247 -20.67 -3.79 1.68
C ASN A 247 -21.05 -5.24 1.36
N SER A 248 -20.37 -6.20 1.98
CA SER A 248 -20.60 -7.64 1.80
C SER A 248 -21.99 -8.12 2.22
N LYS A 249 -22.79 -7.28 2.88
CA LYS A 249 -24.14 -7.62 3.35
C LYS A 249 -25.23 -7.54 2.26
N THR A 250 -24.93 -6.91 1.14
CA THR A 250 -25.82 -6.87 -0.02
C THR A 250 -25.10 -7.46 -1.24
N PRO A 251 -25.38 -8.71 -1.60
CA PRO A 251 -24.75 -9.34 -2.77
C PRO A 251 -25.45 -8.88 -4.06
N CYS A 252 -25.34 -7.59 -4.37
CA CYS A 252 -25.66 -7.12 -5.70
C CYS A 252 -24.36 -7.02 -6.48
N GLU A 253 -23.99 -8.11 -7.17
CA GLU A 253 -22.79 -8.18 -7.99
C GLU A 253 -22.69 -7.01 -8.97
N ASP A 254 -23.83 -6.59 -9.53
CA ASP A 254 -23.93 -5.51 -10.50
C ASP A 254 -23.54 -4.14 -9.91
N GLN A 255 -23.91 -3.87 -8.66
CA GLN A 255 -23.62 -2.59 -8.01
C GLN A 255 -22.16 -2.45 -7.64
N GLY A 256 -21.55 -3.53 -7.14
CA GLY A 256 -20.11 -3.56 -6.89
C GLY A 256 -19.30 -3.37 -8.17
N LEU A 257 -19.80 -3.86 -9.33
CA LEU A 257 -19.18 -3.63 -10.64
C LEU A 257 -19.28 -2.18 -11.07
N PHE A 258 -20.42 -1.55 -10.87
CA PHE A 258 -20.61 -0.14 -11.18
C PHE A 258 -19.67 0.76 -10.37
N TYR A 259 -19.56 0.53 -9.07
CA TYR A 259 -18.68 1.32 -8.21
C TYR A 259 -17.20 1.11 -8.56
N TYR A 260 -16.80 -0.10 -8.86
CA TYR A 260 -15.45 -0.40 -9.30
C TYR A 260 -15.13 0.26 -10.65
N ALA A 261 -16.05 0.25 -11.60
CA ALA A 261 -15.88 0.96 -12.87
C ALA A 261 -15.71 2.47 -12.66
N LYS A 262 -16.47 3.06 -11.74
CA LYS A 262 -16.35 4.46 -11.33
C LYS A 262 -14.98 4.75 -10.71
N LEU A 263 -14.51 3.90 -9.80
CA LEU A 263 -13.18 4.01 -9.21
C LEU A 263 -12.08 3.92 -10.27
N GLN A 264 -12.24 3.02 -11.24
CA GLN A 264 -11.31 2.92 -12.37
C GLN A 264 -11.32 4.17 -13.24
N GLU A 265 -12.48 4.79 -13.46
CA GLU A 265 -12.56 6.04 -14.21
C GLU A 265 -11.85 7.18 -13.49
N MET A 266 -12.01 7.31 -12.18
CA MET A 266 -11.30 8.28 -11.36
C MET A 266 -9.77 8.09 -11.44
N ARG A 267 -9.29 6.85 -11.33
CA ARG A 267 -7.87 6.51 -11.52
C ARG A 267 -7.37 6.89 -12.93
N ARG A 268 -8.18 6.61 -13.96
CA ARG A 268 -7.84 6.89 -15.37
C ARG A 268 -7.73 8.38 -15.66
N LYS A 269 -8.57 9.21 -15.05
CA LYS A 269 -8.49 10.67 -15.20
C LYS A 269 -7.15 11.21 -14.71
N GLY A 270 -6.49 10.52 -13.76
CA GLY A 270 -5.15 10.85 -13.30
C GLY A 270 -5.01 12.25 -12.64
N THR A 271 -6.14 12.84 -12.26
CA THR A 271 -6.19 14.21 -11.71
C THR A 271 -6.03 14.25 -10.18
N GLN A 272 -5.98 13.07 -9.54
CA GLN A 272 -6.06 12.99 -8.09
C GLN A 272 -4.72 12.59 -7.50
N GLU A 273 -4.22 13.40 -6.58
CA GLU A 273 -2.96 13.21 -5.85
C GLU A 273 -3.11 12.19 -4.72
N ILE A 274 -3.77 11.05 -5.00
CA ILE A 274 -4.05 10.00 -4.03
C ILE A 274 -4.09 8.63 -4.70
N PHE A 275 -3.58 7.62 -4.03
CA PHE A 275 -3.63 6.23 -4.51
C PHE A 275 -4.94 5.57 -4.06
N LEU A 276 -5.74 5.05 -4.99
CA LEU A 276 -7.06 4.47 -4.71
C LEU A 276 -7.04 2.96 -4.94
N LEU A 277 -7.65 2.21 -4.04
CA LEU A 277 -7.80 0.76 -4.12
C LEU A 277 -9.23 0.34 -3.79
N ASP A 278 -9.75 -0.65 -4.51
CA ASP A 278 -10.87 -1.47 -4.04
C ASP A 278 -10.29 -2.71 -3.32
N LEU A 279 -10.66 -2.89 -2.06
CA LEU A 279 -10.06 -3.89 -1.20
C LEU A 279 -10.12 -5.29 -1.79
N TRP A 280 -11.28 -5.71 -2.29
CA TRP A 280 -11.48 -7.09 -2.72
C TRP A 280 -11.08 -7.31 -4.17
N ARG A 281 -11.47 -6.41 -5.06
CA ARG A 281 -11.23 -6.56 -6.50
C ARG A 281 -9.78 -6.33 -6.87
N ASP A 282 -9.17 -5.28 -6.35
CA ASP A 282 -7.75 -5.03 -6.62
C ASP A 282 -6.86 -6.06 -5.91
N ARG A 283 -7.28 -6.61 -4.76
CA ARG A 283 -6.57 -7.72 -4.13
C ARG A 283 -6.44 -8.90 -5.09
N GLU A 284 -7.52 -9.28 -5.77
CA GLU A 284 -7.50 -10.36 -6.76
C GLU A 284 -6.71 -9.99 -8.02
N VAL A 285 -6.92 -8.79 -8.54
CA VAL A 285 -6.23 -8.33 -9.75
C VAL A 285 -4.73 -8.28 -9.53
N VAL A 286 -4.28 -7.67 -8.44
CA VAL A 286 -2.85 -7.61 -8.11
C VAL A 286 -2.28 -9.02 -7.89
N GLN A 287 -3.02 -9.92 -7.24
CA GLN A 287 -2.61 -11.31 -7.09
C GLN A 287 -2.37 -11.99 -8.46
N LYS A 288 -3.31 -11.88 -9.39
CA LYS A 288 -3.17 -12.43 -10.74
C LYS A 288 -1.96 -11.84 -11.47
N LEU A 289 -1.75 -10.53 -11.38
CA LEU A 289 -0.60 -9.86 -12.00
C LEU A 289 0.74 -10.35 -11.42
N LEU A 290 0.82 -10.53 -10.10
CA LEU A 290 2.00 -11.06 -9.43
C LEU A 290 2.30 -12.50 -9.84
N LEU A 291 1.28 -13.36 -9.91
CA LEU A 291 1.42 -14.77 -10.27
C LEU A 291 1.84 -14.96 -11.74
N HIS A 292 1.25 -14.22 -12.66
CA HIS A 292 1.52 -14.36 -14.10
C HIS A 292 2.77 -13.62 -14.59
N ARG A 293 3.60 -13.08 -13.70
CA ARG A 293 4.79 -12.27 -14.04
C ARG A 293 4.47 -11.10 -14.96
N GLN A 294 3.21 -10.74 -15.11
CA GLN A 294 2.82 -9.55 -15.84
C GLN A 294 3.37 -8.34 -15.10
N ASN A 295 4.00 -7.44 -15.83
CA ASN A 295 4.51 -6.23 -15.23
C ASN A 295 3.32 -5.44 -14.71
N LEU A 296 3.19 -5.32 -13.40
CA LEU A 296 2.28 -4.37 -12.76
C LEU A 296 2.39 -2.96 -13.38
N LEU A 297 3.41 -2.73 -14.19
CA LEU A 297 3.91 -1.44 -14.62
C LEU A 297 4.12 -1.27 -16.12
N ASP A 298 4.21 -2.35 -16.92
CA ASP A 298 4.27 -2.28 -18.40
C ASP A 298 2.92 -1.91 -19.02
N SER A 299 1.91 -2.00 -18.21
CA SER A 299 0.68 -1.35 -18.53
C SER A 299 0.71 -0.04 -17.74
N SER A 300 0.41 1.05 -18.41
CA SER A 300 -0.34 2.16 -17.82
C SER A 300 -1.45 1.65 -16.86
N ALA A 301 -1.42 0.42 -16.50
CA ALA A 301 -2.24 -0.52 -15.80
C ALA A 301 -2.21 -0.44 -14.30
N VAL A 302 -1.21 0.11 -13.68
CA VAL A 302 -1.42 0.72 -12.38
C VAL A 302 -2.44 1.85 -12.59
N HIS A 303 -2.59 2.30 -13.81
CA HIS A 303 -3.70 3.04 -14.35
C HIS A 303 -4.60 2.15 -15.20
N CYS A 304 -5.42 1.33 -14.60
CA CYS A 304 -6.67 0.81 -15.16
C CYS A 304 -6.66 0.07 -16.52
N GLN A 305 -5.63 0.10 -17.37
CA GLN A 305 -5.65 -0.57 -18.66
C GLN A 305 -5.33 -2.06 -18.58
N GLY A 306 -4.43 -2.50 -17.71
CA GLY A 306 -4.14 -3.93 -17.50
C GLY A 306 -5.27 -4.65 -16.77
N ILE A 307 -5.98 -3.93 -15.90
CA ILE A 307 -7.19 -4.43 -15.24
C ILE A 307 -8.31 -4.63 -16.28
N ARG A 308 -8.44 -3.76 -17.30
CA ARG A 308 -9.39 -3.92 -18.39
C ARG A 308 -9.07 -5.12 -19.30
N ALA A 309 -7.83 -5.35 -19.66
CA ALA A 309 -7.46 -6.46 -20.54
C ALA A 309 -7.75 -7.84 -19.93
N GLY A 310 -7.56 -8.00 -18.62
CA GLY A 310 -7.90 -9.24 -17.91
C GLY A 310 -9.40 -9.51 -17.81
N PHE A 311 -10.24 -8.46 -17.73
CA PHE A 311 -11.69 -8.60 -17.62
C PHE A 311 -12.40 -8.79 -18.97
N MET A 312 -11.87 -8.22 -20.07
CA MET A 312 -12.46 -8.41 -21.40
C MET A 312 -12.23 -9.81 -21.98
N GLN A 313 -11.19 -10.52 -21.54
CA GLN A 313 -10.92 -11.89 -22.02
C GLN A 313 -11.69 -12.98 -21.27
N THR A 314 -12.25 -12.70 -20.09
CA THR A 314 -13.08 -13.67 -19.36
C THR A 314 -14.57 -13.59 -19.64
N GLY A 315 -15.01 -12.60 -20.42
CA GLY A 315 -16.41 -12.39 -20.81
C GLY A 315 -16.81 -12.98 -22.17
N GLN A 316 -15.90 -13.72 -22.83
CA GLN A 316 -16.19 -14.47 -24.07
C GLN A 316 -15.71 -15.92 -23.91
N ALA A 317 -16.44 -16.70 -23.13
CA ALA A 317 -16.44 -18.15 -23.17
C ALA A 317 -17.80 -18.69 -22.69
#